data_1ae4c014a957f17adae5b5e490d315c5
#
_entry.id   1ae4c014a957f17adae5b5e490d315c5
#
_cell.length_a   1.000
_cell.length_b   1.000
_cell.length_c   1.000
_cell.angle_alpha   90.00
_cell.angle_beta   90.00
_cell.angle_gamma   90.00
#
_symmetry.space_group_name_H-M   'P 1'
#
loop_
_entity.id
_entity.type
_entity.pdbx_description
1 polymer ?
#
loop_
_entity_poly.entity_id
_entity_poly.type
_entity_poly.pdbx_seq_one_letter_code
_entity_poly.pdbx_strand_id
1 'polypeptide(L)'
;MMSVSDGVVKIEMREDKQLLNIVKHPGLKPKKIEAPIEQDLIGVRSTWSFDPAMMRHFFRSYLKGKGLRNEVGDYVNLFWPSLAHWSCMLWDPKKFSTMIYNLNKEESSMGENLRYSPWRLRLMIKSFTLLGLFPRNFSKVKDMKKFHYWPAPRLERIGILEYLQDKSNTDEHYFRIHESSDCWGLDNIGTAVASHIPPYFAGVLMTWENGKRDWNAIETKCIGLGDPYCEWKVVPGEISELKNSLEKDILVVERIYKRLIQHITGFLIEGKPLVERPKLGNEIHVHTVMHLMGFPHVAGERFKMAQRMGGAKAGKEIGEQLMSAGLSEDEALKRVFDFMNYCKVGKVTNKDKTIKITENCESLRTLIVATRIKEPSCYFTTGFLNGLFLAVKNKRVIETKCIVAGDPYCEWEIR
;
A
#
# COMPACT_ATOMS: atom_id res chain seq x y z
N MET A 1 -0.11 -19.03 16.09
CA MET A 1 0.80 -19.90 15.31
C MET A 1 0.46 -19.70 13.84
N MET A 2 1.43 -19.45 13.00
CA MET A 2 1.19 -19.40 11.56
C MET A 2 1.37 -20.81 11.01
N SER A 3 0.37 -21.36 10.35
CA SER A 3 0.52 -22.55 9.51
C SER A 3 0.37 -22.12 8.04
N VAL A 4 1.25 -22.62 7.20
CA VAL A 4 1.15 -22.43 5.75
C VAL A 4 0.86 -23.81 5.18
N SER A 5 -0.36 -24.01 4.70
CA SER A 5 -0.68 -25.15 3.86
C SER A 5 -1.20 -24.62 2.52
N ASP A 6 -0.68 -25.14 1.44
CA ASP A 6 -1.14 -24.91 0.06
C ASP A 6 -1.17 -23.45 -0.42
N GLY A 7 -0.18 -22.65 -0.01
CA GLY A 7 -0.02 -21.27 -0.46
C GLY A 7 -0.99 -20.26 0.19
N VAL A 8 -1.86 -20.72 1.06
CA VAL A 8 -2.75 -19.88 1.86
C VAL A 8 -2.13 -19.64 3.23
N VAL A 9 -1.90 -18.39 3.58
CA VAL A 9 -1.49 -18.02 4.95
C VAL A 9 -2.73 -18.05 5.83
N LYS A 10 -2.98 -19.17 6.52
CA LYS A 10 -3.94 -19.19 7.63
C LYS A 10 -3.29 -18.56 8.84
N ILE A 11 -3.83 -17.48 9.30
CA ILE A 11 -3.44 -16.82 10.55
C ILE A 11 -4.37 -17.34 11.63
N GLU A 12 -3.91 -18.35 12.36
CA GLU A 12 -4.58 -18.75 13.62
C GLU A 12 -4.30 -17.66 14.66
N MET A 13 -5.26 -16.79 14.85
CA MET A 13 -5.30 -15.92 16.02
C MET A 13 -5.73 -16.74 17.23
N ARG A 14 -4.88 -16.78 18.27
CA ARG A 14 -5.26 -17.34 19.56
C ARG A 14 -6.52 -16.66 20.08
N GLU A 15 -7.34 -17.46 20.75
CA GLU A 15 -8.66 -17.18 21.34
C GLU A 15 -8.75 -16.01 22.33
N ASP A 16 -8.08 -14.92 22.13
CA ASP A 16 -8.48 -13.71 22.82
C ASP A 16 -9.69 -13.15 22.07
N LYS A 17 -10.87 -13.52 22.56
CA LYS A 17 -12.19 -12.93 22.26
C LYS A 17 -12.23 -11.42 22.51
N GLN A 18 -11.11 -10.73 22.35
CA GLN A 18 -11.04 -9.30 22.47
C GLN A 18 -11.44 -8.68 21.13
N LEU A 19 -12.73 -8.45 21.03
CA LEU A 19 -13.38 -7.36 20.33
C LEU A 19 -12.44 -6.58 19.43
N LEU A 20 -12.54 -6.85 18.14
CA LEU A 20 -12.10 -5.93 17.09
C LEU A 20 -12.88 -4.61 17.28
N ASN A 21 -12.36 -3.74 18.12
CA ASN A 21 -12.89 -2.39 18.27
C ASN A 21 -12.28 -1.53 17.17
N ILE A 22 -13.12 -1.06 16.27
CA ILE A 22 -12.73 -0.05 15.29
C ILE A 22 -12.20 1.16 16.06
N VAL A 23 -10.95 1.53 15.83
CA VAL A 23 -10.35 2.72 16.42
C VAL A 23 -11.15 3.93 15.98
N LYS A 24 -11.53 4.77 16.92
CA LYS A 24 -12.20 6.03 16.62
C LYS A 24 -11.25 6.93 15.83
N HIS A 25 -11.47 7.04 14.54
CA HIS A 25 -11.00 8.20 13.82
C HIS A 25 -11.82 9.41 14.36
N PRO A 26 -11.23 10.60 14.58
CA PRO A 26 -12.01 11.78 14.94
C PRO A 26 -13.15 11.96 13.94
N GLY A 27 -14.38 11.82 14.41
CA GLY A 27 -15.60 11.90 13.59
C GLY A 27 -16.19 10.57 13.09
N LEU A 28 -15.59 9.42 13.39
CA LEU A 28 -16.18 8.11 13.12
C LEU A 28 -16.79 7.50 14.39
N LYS A 29 -18.05 7.11 14.33
CA LYS A 29 -18.67 6.35 15.41
C LYS A 29 -18.18 4.90 15.34
N PRO A 30 -17.66 4.32 16.44
CA PRO A 30 -17.27 2.92 16.46
C PRO A 30 -18.51 2.05 16.23
N LYS A 31 -18.43 1.16 15.26
CA LYS A 31 -19.43 0.11 15.07
C LYS A 31 -18.86 -1.18 15.61
N LYS A 32 -19.60 -1.85 16.48
CA LYS A 32 -19.24 -3.19 16.95
C LYS A 32 -19.44 -4.13 15.76
N ILE A 33 -18.37 -4.72 15.25
CA ILE A 33 -18.42 -5.72 14.20
C ILE A 33 -18.27 -7.06 14.88
N GLU A 34 -19.34 -7.82 14.95
CA GLU A 34 -19.31 -9.23 15.29
C GLU A 34 -19.04 -9.98 14.00
N ALA A 35 -17.76 -10.08 13.61
CA ALA A 35 -17.37 -11.03 12.59
C ALA A 35 -17.10 -12.38 13.26
N PRO A 36 -17.54 -13.50 12.72
CA PRO A 36 -17.07 -14.81 13.14
C PRO A 36 -15.55 -14.83 13.00
N ILE A 37 -14.88 -15.34 14.05
CA ILE A 37 -13.40 -15.36 14.15
C ILE A 37 -12.74 -16.17 13.01
N GLU A 38 -13.50 -17.02 12.35
CA GLU A 38 -13.07 -17.82 11.19
C GLU A 38 -13.17 -17.08 9.84
N GLN A 39 -13.81 -15.91 9.83
CA GLN A 39 -13.77 -15.07 8.64
C GLN A 39 -12.48 -14.27 8.70
N ASP A 40 -11.62 -14.61 7.77
CA ASP A 40 -10.40 -13.95 7.43
C ASP A 40 -10.46 -12.43 7.60
N LEU A 41 -9.33 -11.84 7.90
CA LEU A 41 -9.10 -10.40 7.95
C LEU A 41 -9.77 -9.59 6.82
N ILE A 42 -10.06 -10.20 5.70
CA ILE A 42 -10.87 -9.73 4.60
C ILE A 42 -12.29 -9.32 5.07
N GLY A 43 -12.95 -10.15 5.88
CA GLY A 43 -14.28 -9.85 6.40
C GLY A 43 -14.32 -8.59 7.28
N VAL A 44 -13.31 -8.40 8.10
CA VAL A 44 -13.18 -7.21 8.95
C VAL A 44 -12.97 -5.96 8.13
N ARG A 45 -12.16 -6.06 7.12
CA ARG A 45 -11.76 -4.96 6.26
C ARG A 45 -12.88 -4.45 5.38
N SER A 46 -13.63 -5.33 4.82
CA SER A 46 -14.75 -4.97 3.98
C SER A 46 -15.93 -4.40 4.74
N THR A 47 -16.15 -4.85 5.98
CA THR A 47 -17.13 -4.24 6.86
C THR A 47 -16.76 -2.79 7.14
N TRP A 48 -15.49 -2.48 7.25
CA TRP A 48 -14.99 -1.12 7.37
C TRP A 48 -15.24 -0.28 6.12
N SER A 49 -14.93 -0.77 4.94
CA SER A 49 -15.12 -0.07 3.66
C SER A 49 -16.58 0.31 3.38
N PHE A 50 -17.51 -0.31 4.09
CA PHE A 50 -18.95 -0.12 3.92
C PHE A 50 -19.63 0.70 5.02
N ASP A 51 -18.86 1.22 5.98
CA ASP A 51 -19.42 2.19 6.94
C ASP A 51 -19.81 3.47 6.19
N PRO A 52 -21.08 3.92 6.28
CA PRO A 52 -21.53 5.13 5.60
C PRO A 52 -20.75 6.41 5.99
N ALA A 53 -20.20 6.46 7.21
CA ALA A 53 -19.38 7.57 7.64
C ALA A 53 -18.01 7.53 6.92
N MET A 54 -17.41 6.34 6.83
CA MET A 54 -16.16 6.12 6.13
C MET A 54 -16.30 6.41 4.63
N MET A 55 -17.37 5.92 3.99
CA MET A 55 -17.65 6.24 2.59
C MET A 55 -17.72 7.74 2.33
N ARG A 56 -18.33 8.51 3.24
CA ARG A 56 -18.33 9.99 3.12
C ARG A 56 -16.92 10.59 3.22
N HIS A 57 -16.08 10.05 4.10
CA HIS A 57 -14.67 10.48 4.19
C HIS A 57 -13.90 10.15 2.92
N PHE A 58 -14.07 8.96 2.36
CA PHE A 58 -13.47 8.59 1.08
C PHE A 58 -13.97 9.47 -0.07
N PHE A 59 -15.28 9.69 -0.19
CA PHE A 59 -15.81 10.60 -1.22
C PHE A 59 -15.23 12.02 -1.09
N ARG A 60 -15.14 12.55 0.13
CA ARG A 60 -14.46 13.83 0.36
C ARG A 60 -12.99 13.80 -0.02
N SER A 61 -12.32 12.72 0.34
CA SER A 61 -10.92 12.50 0.03
C SER A 61 -10.68 12.50 -1.48
N TYR A 62 -11.44 11.70 -2.23
CA TYR A 62 -11.30 11.64 -3.69
C TYR A 62 -11.68 12.93 -4.41
N LEU A 63 -12.72 13.63 -3.95
CA LEU A 63 -13.19 14.86 -4.59
C LEU A 63 -12.35 16.10 -4.21
N LYS A 64 -11.86 16.17 -2.99
CA LYS A 64 -11.20 17.35 -2.44
C LYS A 64 -9.72 17.15 -2.13
N GLY A 65 -9.20 15.92 -2.26
CA GLY A 65 -7.85 15.56 -1.84
C GLY A 65 -7.63 15.67 -0.32
N LYS A 66 -8.71 15.83 0.45
CA LYS A 66 -8.71 15.96 1.91
C LYS A 66 -9.96 15.33 2.50
N GLY A 67 -9.79 14.43 3.44
CA GLY A 67 -10.93 13.79 4.10
C GLY A 67 -10.47 12.86 5.21
N LEU A 68 -9.32 12.23 5.02
CA LEU A 68 -8.65 11.41 6.01
C LEU A 68 -7.57 12.22 6.72
N ARG A 69 -6.85 13.09 6.00
CA ARG A 69 -5.82 13.98 6.50
C ARG A 69 -6.17 15.43 6.15
N ASN A 70 -6.46 16.23 7.17
CA ASN A 70 -6.97 17.59 6.97
C ASN A 70 -5.86 18.62 6.72
N GLU A 71 -4.68 18.43 7.32
CA GLU A 71 -3.55 19.35 7.20
C GLU A 71 -2.72 19.07 5.95
N VAL A 72 -2.24 17.83 5.76
CA VAL A 72 -1.33 17.50 4.67
C VAL A 72 -2.01 16.98 3.40
N GLY A 73 -3.31 16.62 3.50
CA GLY A 73 -4.06 16.03 2.39
C GLY A 73 -3.86 14.53 2.25
N ASP A 74 -4.70 13.88 1.44
CA ASP A 74 -4.81 12.43 1.38
C ASP A 74 -3.91 11.78 0.31
N TYR A 75 -3.07 12.56 -0.34
CA TYR A 75 -2.11 12.06 -1.32
C TYR A 75 -0.69 12.09 -0.76
N VAL A 76 0.09 11.06 -1.05
CA VAL A 76 1.45 10.83 -0.58
C VAL A 76 2.35 10.62 -1.79
N ASN A 77 3.56 11.17 -1.78
CA ASN A 77 4.51 10.92 -2.84
C ASN A 77 4.92 9.44 -2.86
N LEU A 78 4.84 8.82 -4.03
CA LEU A 78 5.04 7.38 -4.24
C LEU A 78 6.44 6.88 -3.85
N PHE A 79 7.45 7.73 -3.82
CA PHE A 79 8.80 7.34 -3.45
C PHE A 79 8.90 6.88 -1.99
N TRP A 80 8.10 7.46 -1.09
CA TRP A 80 8.10 7.03 0.31
C TRP A 80 7.56 5.62 0.52
N PRO A 81 6.33 5.27 0.09
CA PRO A 81 5.83 3.91 0.23
C PRO A 81 6.60 2.89 -0.61
N SER A 82 7.16 3.29 -1.77
CA SER A 82 8.02 2.42 -2.57
C SER A 82 9.33 2.10 -1.84
N LEU A 83 9.95 3.09 -1.20
CA LEU A 83 11.14 2.85 -0.36
C LEU A 83 10.81 1.90 0.79
N ALA A 84 9.68 2.10 1.48
CA ALA A 84 9.24 1.23 2.56
C ALA A 84 9.00 -0.21 2.08
N HIS A 85 8.36 -0.38 0.94
CA HIS A 85 8.11 -1.68 0.33
C HIS A 85 9.42 -2.41 0.00
N TRP A 86 10.25 -1.81 -0.84
CA TRP A 86 11.43 -2.48 -1.37
C TRP A 86 12.55 -2.68 -0.34
N SER A 87 12.68 -1.80 0.64
CA SER A 87 13.60 -2.01 1.75
C SER A 87 13.18 -3.16 2.66
N CYS A 88 11.88 -3.35 2.87
CA CYS A 88 11.33 -4.50 3.59
C CYS A 88 11.58 -5.81 2.84
N MET A 89 11.43 -5.81 1.51
CA MET A 89 11.64 -6.97 0.66
C MET A 89 13.06 -7.54 0.71
N LEU A 90 14.07 -6.74 1.06
CA LEU A 90 15.47 -7.18 1.23
C LEU A 90 15.64 -8.34 2.24
N TRP A 91 14.70 -8.52 3.16
CA TRP A 91 14.83 -9.51 4.25
C TRP A 91 14.33 -10.91 3.91
N ASP A 92 13.36 -11.01 3.03
CA ASP A 92 12.86 -12.30 2.52
C ASP A 92 12.06 -12.06 1.23
N PRO A 93 12.73 -11.78 0.11
CA PRO A 93 12.06 -11.34 -1.11
C PRO A 93 11.08 -12.37 -1.66
N LYS A 94 11.42 -13.67 -1.60
CA LYS A 94 10.55 -14.74 -2.11
C LYS A 94 9.26 -14.83 -1.31
N LYS A 95 9.40 -14.95 0.01
CA LYS A 95 8.26 -15.13 0.91
C LYS A 95 7.37 -13.90 0.96
N PHE A 96 7.97 -12.71 1.06
CA PHE A 96 7.19 -11.48 1.17
C PHE A 96 6.52 -11.11 -0.14
N SER A 97 7.12 -11.37 -1.30
CA SER A 97 6.45 -11.17 -2.59
C SER A 97 5.17 -11.99 -2.71
N THR A 98 5.25 -13.29 -2.43
CA THR A 98 4.09 -14.19 -2.46
C THR A 98 3.03 -13.78 -1.44
N MET A 99 3.47 -13.46 -0.22
CA MET A 99 2.57 -13.01 0.84
C MET A 99 1.84 -11.71 0.47
N ILE A 100 2.56 -10.72 -0.05
CA ILE A 100 1.99 -9.43 -0.45
C ILE A 100 1.01 -9.61 -1.61
N TYR A 101 1.35 -10.46 -2.59
CA TYR A 101 0.43 -10.81 -3.66
C TYR A 101 -0.88 -11.36 -3.12
N ASN A 102 -0.82 -12.38 -2.28
CA ASN A 102 -2.01 -13.02 -1.71
C ASN A 102 -2.83 -12.05 -0.86
N LEU A 103 -2.18 -11.28 0.01
CA LEU A 103 -2.86 -10.28 0.85
C LEU A 103 -3.57 -9.20 0.01
N ASN A 104 -2.94 -8.71 -1.05
CA ASN A 104 -3.57 -7.71 -1.93
C ASN A 104 -4.72 -8.32 -2.75
N LYS A 105 -4.57 -9.55 -3.21
CA LYS A 105 -5.63 -10.28 -3.92
C LYS A 105 -6.83 -10.50 -3.00
N GLU A 106 -6.59 -11.01 -1.82
CA GLU A 106 -7.63 -11.26 -0.82
C GLU A 106 -8.31 -9.97 -0.40
N GLU A 107 -7.54 -8.93 -0.16
CA GLU A 107 -8.07 -7.63 0.21
C GLU A 107 -8.98 -7.03 -0.85
N SER A 108 -8.59 -7.16 -2.09
CA SER A 108 -9.37 -6.67 -3.22
C SER A 108 -10.57 -7.56 -3.54
N SER A 109 -10.57 -8.78 -2.99
CA SER A 109 -11.68 -9.72 -3.09
C SER A 109 -12.80 -9.30 -2.13
N MET A 110 -13.72 -8.50 -2.62
CA MET A 110 -14.89 -8.04 -1.87
C MET A 110 -16.10 -8.98 -2.01
N GLY A 111 -15.97 -10.13 -2.70
CA GLY A 111 -17.10 -10.97 -3.11
C GLY A 111 -18.00 -11.43 -2.00
N GLU A 112 -17.45 -11.88 -0.89
CA GLU A 112 -18.26 -12.27 0.27
C GLU A 112 -18.87 -11.06 1.00
N ASN A 113 -18.27 -9.93 0.86
CA ASN A 113 -18.59 -8.71 1.58
C ASN A 113 -19.74 -7.91 0.98
N LEU A 114 -19.98 -8.05 -0.31
CA LEU A 114 -21.19 -7.52 -0.93
C LEU A 114 -22.46 -8.19 -0.35
N ARG A 115 -22.37 -9.41 0.17
CA ARG A 115 -23.48 -10.07 0.88
C ARG A 115 -23.78 -9.42 2.22
N TYR A 116 -22.76 -8.96 2.92
CA TYR A 116 -22.87 -8.31 4.25
C TYR A 116 -22.94 -6.79 4.17
N SER A 117 -22.82 -6.23 2.97
CA SER A 117 -22.83 -4.78 2.79
C SER A 117 -24.22 -4.19 3.13
N PRO A 118 -24.26 -2.97 3.72
CA PRO A 118 -25.50 -2.27 3.97
C PRO A 118 -26.36 -2.20 2.71
N TRP A 119 -27.67 -2.37 2.86
CA TRP A 119 -28.62 -2.35 1.75
C TRP A 119 -28.47 -1.11 0.85
N ARG A 120 -28.09 0.03 1.42
CA ARG A 120 -27.83 1.29 0.69
C ARG A 120 -26.68 1.16 -0.31
N LEU A 121 -25.60 0.48 0.05
CA LEU A 121 -24.46 0.26 -0.83
C LEU A 121 -24.85 -0.73 -1.95
N ARG A 122 -25.57 -1.81 -1.61
CA ARG A 122 -26.11 -2.73 -2.61
C ARG A 122 -27.01 -2.01 -3.60
N LEU A 123 -27.85 -1.10 -3.12
CA LEU A 123 -28.71 -0.26 -3.97
C LEU A 123 -27.88 0.67 -4.85
N MET A 124 -26.84 1.30 -4.30
CA MET A 124 -25.90 2.18 -5.05
C MET A 124 -25.18 1.40 -6.16
N ILE A 125 -24.61 0.24 -5.85
CA ILE A 125 -23.95 -0.63 -6.84
C ILE A 125 -24.95 -1.05 -7.91
N LYS A 126 -26.16 -1.45 -7.50
CA LYS A 126 -27.23 -1.81 -8.43
C LYS A 126 -27.63 -0.64 -9.32
N SER A 127 -27.71 0.56 -8.78
CA SER A 127 -28.00 1.78 -9.54
C SER A 127 -26.88 2.09 -10.53
N PHE A 128 -25.63 2.00 -10.14
CA PHE A 128 -24.50 2.18 -11.05
C PHE A 128 -24.46 1.12 -12.14
N THR A 129 -24.80 -0.13 -11.81
CA THR A 129 -24.94 -1.20 -12.80
C THR A 129 -26.07 -0.91 -13.81
N LEU A 130 -27.22 -0.41 -13.33
CA LEU A 130 -28.33 -0.01 -14.19
C LEU A 130 -27.99 1.18 -15.08
N LEU A 131 -27.27 2.16 -14.55
CA LEU A 131 -26.75 3.32 -15.31
C LEU A 131 -25.62 2.95 -16.27
N GLY A 132 -25.17 1.70 -16.25
CA GLY A 132 -24.12 1.23 -17.13
C GLY A 132 -22.71 1.62 -16.73
N LEU A 133 -22.52 2.18 -15.53
CA LEU A 133 -21.22 2.55 -14.98
C LEU A 133 -20.45 1.33 -14.45
N PHE A 134 -21.16 0.26 -14.08
CA PHE A 134 -20.57 -1.03 -13.72
C PHE A 134 -21.00 -2.13 -14.67
N PRO A 135 -20.15 -3.12 -14.94
CA PRO A 135 -20.52 -4.28 -15.76
C PRO A 135 -21.68 -5.06 -15.11
N ARG A 136 -22.59 -5.55 -15.91
CA ARG A 136 -23.71 -6.42 -15.46
C ARG A 136 -23.28 -7.87 -15.34
N ASN A 137 -22.34 -8.28 -16.19
CA ASN A 137 -21.87 -9.65 -16.24
C ASN A 137 -20.39 -9.67 -16.65
N PHE A 138 -19.55 -10.07 -15.71
CA PHE A 138 -18.09 -10.08 -15.86
C PHE A 138 -17.57 -11.23 -16.71
N SER A 139 -18.38 -12.24 -16.95
CA SER A 139 -18.05 -13.30 -17.91
C SER A 139 -18.24 -12.88 -19.38
N LYS A 140 -18.71 -11.65 -19.65
CA LYS A 140 -18.87 -11.13 -21.01
C LYS A 140 -17.87 -10.03 -21.28
N VAL A 141 -16.95 -10.26 -22.19
CA VAL A 141 -15.93 -9.29 -22.64
C VAL A 141 -16.55 -7.92 -22.97
N LYS A 142 -17.73 -7.91 -23.60
CA LYS A 142 -18.45 -6.68 -23.93
C LYS A 142 -18.81 -5.84 -22.69
N ASP A 143 -19.11 -6.49 -21.56
CA ASP A 143 -19.43 -5.79 -20.31
C ASP A 143 -18.16 -5.33 -19.59
N MET A 144 -17.04 -6.02 -19.78
CA MET A 144 -15.74 -5.64 -19.23
C MET A 144 -15.17 -4.34 -19.83
N LYS A 145 -15.64 -3.91 -21.01
CA LYS A 145 -15.33 -2.56 -21.53
C LYS A 145 -15.64 -1.46 -20.53
N LYS A 146 -16.64 -1.63 -19.69
CA LYS A 146 -17.02 -0.68 -18.66
C LYS A 146 -15.99 -0.54 -17.56
N PHE A 147 -15.11 -1.53 -17.42
CA PHE A 147 -13.96 -1.47 -16.51
C PHE A 147 -12.97 -0.36 -16.87
N HIS A 148 -12.90 0.00 -18.16
CA HIS A 148 -12.12 1.15 -18.61
C HIS A 148 -12.56 2.48 -17.97
N TYR A 149 -13.83 2.57 -17.57
CA TYR A 149 -14.40 3.74 -16.89
C TYR A 149 -14.38 3.63 -15.37
N TRP A 150 -13.76 2.59 -14.82
CA TRP A 150 -13.65 2.47 -13.38
C TRP A 150 -12.79 3.60 -12.81
N PRO A 151 -13.38 4.48 -11.95
CA PRO A 151 -12.70 5.67 -11.52
C PRO A 151 -11.60 5.44 -10.49
N ALA A 152 -11.63 4.31 -9.74
CA ALA A 152 -10.74 4.09 -8.62
C ALA A 152 -9.24 4.17 -8.98
N PRO A 153 -8.72 3.48 -10.01
CA PRO A 153 -7.29 3.58 -10.35
C PRO A 153 -6.84 5.00 -10.65
N ARG A 154 -7.70 5.81 -11.29
CA ARG A 154 -7.41 7.20 -11.61
C ARG A 154 -7.55 8.13 -10.41
N LEU A 155 -8.59 7.94 -9.58
CA LEU A 155 -8.81 8.71 -8.36
C LEU A 155 -7.73 8.44 -7.33
N GLU A 156 -7.28 7.21 -7.22
CA GLU A 156 -6.17 6.83 -6.35
C GLU A 156 -4.79 7.12 -6.96
N ARG A 157 -4.77 7.55 -8.22
CA ARG A 157 -3.56 7.80 -8.99
C ARG A 157 -2.62 6.59 -9.07
N ILE A 158 -3.19 5.38 -9.11
CA ILE A 158 -2.44 4.14 -9.30
C ILE A 158 -1.85 4.10 -10.71
N GLY A 159 -2.61 4.55 -11.70
CA GLY A 159 -2.25 4.60 -13.09
C GLY A 159 -3.45 4.87 -13.99
N ILE A 160 -3.20 4.94 -15.29
CA ILE A 160 -4.23 5.11 -16.32
C ILE A 160 -4.56 3.73 -16.89
N LEU A 161 -5.71 3.21 -16.48
CA LEU A 161 -6.16 1.86 -16.81
C LEU A 161 -6.73 1.78 -18.23
N GLU A 162 -6.34 0.73 -18.94
CA GLU A 162 -6.90 0.32 -20.23
C GLU A 162 -7.26 -1.17 -20.17
N TYR A 163 -8.47 -1.52 -20.59
CA TYR A 163 -8.89 -2.90 -20.79
C TYR A 163 -8.72 -3.30 -22.25
N LEU A 164 -7.95 -4.36 -22.53
CA LEU A 164 -7.60 -4.78 -23.88
C LEU A 164 -8.64 -5.78 -24.40
N GLN A 165 -9.76 -5.25 -24.90
CA GLN A 165 -10.88 -6.07 -25.33
C GLN A 165 -10.52 -7.07 -26.44
N ASP A 166 -9.70 -6.66 -27.39
CA ASP A 166 -9.37 -7.48 -28.59
C ASP A 166 -8.46 -8.67 -28.23
N LYS A 167 -7.78 -8.60 -27.09
CA LYS A 167 -6.96 -9.69 -26.54
C LYS A 167 -7.76 -10.56 -25.54
N SER A 168 -8.90 -10.10 -25.07
CA SER A 168 -9.62 -10.70 -23.95
C SER A 168 -10.76 -11.60 -24.39
N ASN A 169 -11.06 -12.63 -23.59
CA ASN A 169 -12.20 -13.52 -23.74
C ASN A 169 -12.86 -13.78 -22.36
N THR A 170 -13.76 -14.77 -22.25
CA THR A 170 -14.48 -15.08 -21.01
C THR A 170 -13.60 -15.58 -19.87
N ASP A 171 -12.45 -16.17 -20.21
CA ASP A 171 -11.55 -16.84 -19.27
C ASP A 171 -10.17 -16.19 -19.21
N GLU A 172 -9.92 -15.19 -20.04
CA GLU A 172 -8.69 -14.44 -20.08
C GLU A 172 -9.00 -12.96 -20.23
N HIS A 173 -8.55 -12.16 -19.28
CA HIS A 173 -8.68 -10.71 -19.31
C HIS A 173 -7.31 -10.05 -19.34
N TYR A 174 -7.12 -9.07 -20.21
CA TYR A 174 -5.90 -8.30 -20.31
C TYR A 174 -6.14 -6.86 -19.92
N PHE A 175 -5.35 -6.40 -18.98
CA PHE A 175 -5.36 -5.02 -18.50
C PHE A 175 -4.00 -4.40 -18.74
N ARG A 176 -4.00 -3.14 -19.10
CA ARG A 176 -2.80 -2.33 -19.24
C ARG A 176 -2.91 -1.10 -18.36
N ILE A 177 -1.81 -0.73 -17.73
CA ILE A 177 -1.71 0.52 -16.98
C ILE A 177 -0.52 1.33 -17.48
N HIS A 178 -0.80 2.56 -17.89
CA HIS A 178 0.21 3.57 -18.14
C HIS A 178 0.49 4.32 -16.84
N GLU A 179 1.72 4.81 -16.68
CA GLU A 179 2.14 5.55 -15.49
C GLU A 179 1.89 4.78 -14.18
N SER A 180 2.18 3.48 -14.18
CA SER A 180 1.97 2.59 -13.03
C SER A 180 2.72 3.08 -11.79
N SER A 181 2.02 3.23 -10.67
CA SER A 181 2.63 3.61 -9.39
C SER A 181 3.61 2.58 -8.84
N ASP A 182 3.43 1.29 -9.18
CA ASP A 182 4.33 0.22 -8.76
C ASP A 182 5.72 0.33 -9.37
N CYS A 183 5.79 0.83 -10.59
CA CYS A 183 6.97 0.70 -11.44
C CYS A 183 7.60 2.06 -11.78
N TRP A 184 6.97 3.18 -11.40
CA TRP A 184 7.46 4.49 -11.78
C TRP A 184 8.80 4.85 -11.12
N GLY A 185 9.77 5.30 -11.92
CA GLY A 185 11.13 5.52 -11.47
C GLY A 185 11.98 4.25 -11.34
N LEU A 186 11.41 3.10 -11.70
CA LEU A 186 12.06 1.79 -11.70
C LEU A 186 12.17 1.21 -13.12
N ASP A 187 12.30 2.07 -14.11
CA ASP A 187 12.48 1.69 -15.51
C ASP A 187 13.80 0.96 -15.74
N ASN A 188 13.80 0.00 -16.67
CA ASN A 188 14.98 -0.76 -17.08
C ASN A 188 15.75 -1.45 -15.94
N ILE A 189 15.04 -1.92 -14.91
CA ILE A 189 15.64 -2.73 -13.82
C ILE A 189 15.99 -4.15 -14.28
N GLY A 190 15.40 -4.59 -15.41
CA GLY A 190 15.62 -5.92 -15.99
C GLY A 190 14.74 -7.01 -15.35
N THR A 191 13.64 -6.61 -14.72
CA THR A 191 12.63 -7.52 -14.16
C THR A 191 11.25 -6.86 -14.09
N ALA A 192 10.21 -7.68 -13.99
CA ALA A 192 8.88 -7.23 -13.63
C ALA A 192 8.86 -6.74 -12.18
N VAL A 193 8.32 -5.54 -11.92
CA VAL A 193 8.38 -4.85 -10.62
C VAL A 193 7.01 -4.74 -9.95
N ALA A 194 5.90 -4.83 -10.71
CA ALA A 194 4.57 -4.68 -10.15
C ALA A 194 4.30 -5.73 -9.08
N SER A 195 3.86 -5.28 -7.91
CA SER A 195 3.68 -6.12 -6.73
C SER A 195 2.26 -6.11 -6.19
N HIS A 196 1.54 -4.98 -6.29
CA HIS A 196 0.19 -4.88 -5.73
C HIS A 196 -0.91 -4.75 -6.79
N ILE A 197 -0.63 -4.20 -7.97
CA ILE A 197 -1.65 -3.96 -8.99
C ILE A 197 -2.16 -5.26 -9.63
N PRO A 198 -1.33 -6.23 -10.03
CA PRO A 198 -1.83 -7.48 -10.60
C PRO A 198 -2.79 -8.24 -9.67
N PRO A 199 -2.44 -8.49 -8.39
CA PRO A 199 -3.34 -9.18 -7.47
C PRO A 199 -4.62 -8.38 -7.18
N TYR A 200 -4.56 -7.06 -7.22
CA TYR A 200 -5.74 -6.21 -7.08
C TYR A 200 -6.79 -6.54 -8.15
N PHE A 201 -6.40 -6.68 -9.43
CA PHE A 201 -7.34 -7.05 -10.50
C PHE A 201 -7.90 -8.47 -10.33
N ALA A 202 -7.06 -9.41 -9.90
CA ALA A 202 -7.51 -10.76 -9.61
C ALA A 202 -8.60 -10.77 -8.51
N GLY A 203 -8.34 -10.09 -7.40
CA GLY A 203 -9.30 -9.96 -6.29
C GLY A 203 -10.59 -9.26 -6.70
N VAL A 204 -10.50 -8.23 -7.53
CA VAL A 204 -11.67 -7.53 -8.06
C VAL A 204 -12.53 -8.46 -8.91
N LEU A 205 -11.94 -9.25 -9.82
CA LEU A 205 -12.71 -10.21 -10.62
C LEU A 205 -13.37 -11.30 -9.75
N MET A 206 -12.68 -11.78 -8.72
CA MET A 206 -13.27 -12.69 -7.71
C MET A 206 -14.51 -12.07 -7.06
N THR A 207 -14.41 -10.81 -6.66
CA THR A 207 -15.53 -10.04 -6.09
C THR A 207 -16.74 -10.04 -7.01
N TRP A 208 -16.52 -9.70 -8.23
CA TRP A 208 -17.61 -9.50 -9.18
C TRP A 208 -18.28 -10.81 -9.60
N GLU A 209 -17.58 -11.91 -9.50
CA GLU A 209 -18.13 -13.24 -9.70
C GLU A 209 -18.70 -13.86 -8.42
N ASN A 210 -18.74 -13.13 -7.31
CA ASN A 210 -19.15 -13.62 -5.99
C ASN A 210 -18.36 -14.86 -5.54
N GLY A 211 -17.05 -14.87 -5.78
CA GLY A 211 -16.18 -15.96 -5.40
C GLY A 211 -16.37 -17.29 -6.15
N LYS A 212 -17.06 -17.26 -7.30
CA LYS A 212 -17.32 -18.49 -8.08
C LYS A 212 -16.06 -19.10 -8.67
N ARG A 213 -15.10 -18.26 -9.05
CA ARG A 213 -13.80 -18.68 -9.58
C ARG A 213 -12.69 -17.97 -8.81
N ASP A 214 -11.62 -18.69 -8.55
CA ASP A 214 -10.37 -18.10 -8.09
C ASP A 214 -9.65 -17.51 -9.29
N TRP A 215 -9.33 -16.23 -9.25
CA TRP A 215 -8.64 -15.51 -10.31
C TRP A 215 -7.20 -15.24 -9.91
N ASN A 216 -6.29 -15.34 -10.86
CA ASN A 216 -4.89 -14.99 -10.69
C ASN A 216 -4.43 -14.09 -11.82
N ALA A 217 -3.44 -13.26 -11.53
CA ALA A 217 -2.89 -12.30 -12.49
C ALA A 217 -1.37 -12.46 -12.60
N ILE A 218 -0.88 -12.46 -13.84
CA ILE A 218 0.54 -12.48 -14.14
C ILE A 218 0.92 -11.30 -15.01
N GLU A 219 2.03 -10.65 -14.74
CA GLU A 219 2.53 -9.53 -15.50
C GLU A 219 3.16 -10.03 -16.82
N THR A 220 2.71 -9.49 -17.94
CA THR A 220 3.18 -9.84 -19.30
C THR A 220 4.09 -8.77 -19.88
N LYS A 221 3.97 -7.51 -19.42
CA LYS A 221 4.85 -6.39 -19.73
C LYS A 221 5.02 -5.50 -18.50
N CYS A 222 6.21 -4.91 -18.37
CA CYS A 222 6.54 -4.07 -17.23
C CYS A 222 7.50 -2.94 -17.59
N ILE A 223 7.25 -1.76 -17.04
CA ILE A 223 8.18 -0.63 -17.11
C ILE A 223 9.56 -1.04 -16.58
N GLY A 224 9.62 -1.87 -15.53
CA GLY A 224 10.86 -2.43 -15.00
C GLY A 224 11.65 -3.30 -16.00
N LEU A 225 10.99 -3.86 -17.00
CA LEU A 225 11.60 -4.58 -18.13
C LEU A 225 11.99 -3.66 -19.30
N GLY A 226 11.60 -2.38 -19.25
CA GLY A 226 11.81 -1.42 -20.34
C GLY A 226 10.59 -1.24 -21.25
N ASP A 227 9.46 -1.87 -20.94
CA ASP A 227 8.22 -1.59 -21.66
C ASP A 227 7.68 -0.20 -21.31
N PRO A 228 6.94 0.47 -22.23
CA PRO A 228 6.38 1.80 -21.96
C PRO A 228 5.16 1.80 -21.02
N TYR A 229 4.68 0.63 -20.61
CA TYR A 229 3.54 0.41 -19.71
C TYR A 229 3.67 -0.96 -19.04
N CYS A 230 2.82 -1.19 -18.03
CA CYS A 230 2.62 -2.52 -17.45
C CYS A 230 1.35 -3.17 -18.02
N GLU A 231 1.40 -4.46 -18.32
CA GLU A 231 0.26 -5.24 -18.85
C GLU A 231 0.15 -6.56 -18.08
N TRP A 232 -1.06 -6.94 -17.73
CA TRP A 232 -1.34 -8.19 -17.00
C TRP A 232 -2.36 -9.03 -17.74
N LYS A 233 -2.11 -10.33 -17.71
CA LYS A 233 -3.07 -11.37 -18.02
C LYS A 233 -3.71 -11.85 -16.72
N VAL A 234 -5.01 -11.86 -16.65
CA VAL A 234 -5.81 -12.33 -15.50
C VAL A 234 -6.65 -13.51 -15.95
N VAL A 235 -6.49 -14.66 -15.28
CA VAL A 235 -7.13 -15.92 -15.66
C VAL A 235 -7.70 -16.63 -14.43
N PRO A 236 -8.74 -17.45 -14.57
CA PRO A 236 -9.24 -18.29 -13.48
C PRO A 236 -8.31 -19.50 -13.26
N GLY A 237 -8.20 -19.91 -12.00
CA GLY A 237 -7.38 -21.04 -11.60
C GLY A 237 -5.91 -20.72 -11.42
N GLU A 238 -5.11 -21.75 -11.24
CA GLU A 238 -3.68 -21.65 -11.01
C GLU A 238 -2.91 -21.26 -12.29
N ILE A 239 -1.90 -20.42 -12.13
CA ILE A 239 -0.93 -20.09 -13.18
C ILE A 239 0.41 -20.73 -12.77
N SER A 240 0.89 -21.68 -13.56
CA SER A 240 2.13 -22.44 -13.25
C SER A 240 3.36 -21.53 -13.07
N GLU A 241 3.42 -20.46 -13.87
CA GLU A 241 4.53 -19.49 -13.86
C GLU A 241 4.41 -18.46 -12.75
N LEU A 242 3.25 -18.32 -12.10
CA LEU A 242 2.97 -17.27 -11.12
C LEU A 242 3.97 -17.31 -9.95
N LYS A 243 4.22 -18.49 -9.41
CA LYS A 243 5.17 -18.66 -8.31
C LYS A 243 6.55 -18.11 -8.68
N ASN A 244 7.07 -18.49 -9.83
CA ASN A 244 8.39 -18.04 -10.31
C ASN A 244 8.39 -16.53 -10.61
N SER A 245 7.28 -15.98 -11.10
CA SER A 245 7.12 -14.53 -11.32
C SER A 245 7.10 -13.74 -10.02
N LEU A 246 6.50 -14.28 -8.96
CA LEU A 246 6.41 -13.63 -7.65
C LEU A 246 7.71 -13.72 -6.86
N GLU A 247 8.37 -14.86 -6.86
CA GLU A 247 9.60 -15.12 -6.10
C GLU A 247 10.76 -14.28 -6.67
N LYS A 248 10.94 -13.07 -6.13
CA LYS A 248 12.04 -12.20 -6.55
C LYS A 248 13.39 -12.67 -6.01
N ASP A 249 14.41 -12.60 -6.86
CA ASP A 249 15.80 -12.78 -6.44
C ASP A 249 16.27 -11.60 -5.58
N ILE A 250 17.11 -11.86 -4.59
CA ILE A 250 17.64 -10.82 -3.70
C ILE A 250 18.43 -9.77 -4.47
N LEU A 251 19.19 -10.15 -5.48
CA LEU A 251 19.99 -9.21 -6.29
C LEU A 251 19.10 -8.26 -7.09
N VAL A 252 17.92 -8.74 -7.49
CA VAL A 252 16.91 -7.91 -8.16
C VAL A 252 16.34 -6.89 -7.18
N VAL A 253 15.96 -7.34 -5.98
CA VAL A 253 15.42 -6.44 -4.94
C VAL A 253 16.46 -5.40 -4.51
N GLU A 254 17.73 -5.80 -4.36
CA GLU A 254 18.82 -4.86 -4.10
C GLU A 254 18.98 -3.81 -5.20
N ARG A 255 18.85 -4.18 -6.46
CA ARG A 255 18.92 -3.26 -7.59
C ARG A 255 17.80 -2.23 -7.58
N ILE A 256 16.58 -2.68 -7.30
CA ILE A 256 15.42 -1.80 -7.14
C ILE A 256 15.62 -0.85 -5.96
N TYR A 257 16.01 -1.38 -4.80
CA TYR A 257 16.27 -0.60 -3.61
C TYR A 257 17.35 0.47 -3.86
N LYS A 258 18.49 0.09 -4.46
CA LYS A 258 19.57 1.03 -4.80
C LYS A 258 19.10 2.13 -5.75
N ARG A 259 18.26 1.81 -6.73
CA ARG A 259 17.69 2.81 -7.64
C ARG A 259 16.83 3.83 -6.86
N LEU A 260 16.00 3.40 -5.92
CA LEU A 260 15.21 4.30 -5.06
C LEU A 260 16.09 5.18 -4.18
N ILE A 261 17.12 4.60 -3.55
CA ILE A 261 18.09 5.39 -2.77
C ILE A 261 18.79 6.43 -3.64
N GLN A 262 19.22 6.09 -4.86
CA GLN A 262 19.85 7.03 -5.79
C GLN A 262 18.92 8.21 -6.15
N HIS A 263 17.64 7.96 -6.42
CA HIS A 263 16.68 9.03 -6.66
C HIS A 263 16.52 9.96 -5.46
N ILE A 264 16.38 9.37 -4.27
CA ILE A 264 16.18 10.14 -3.04
C ILE A 264 17.43 10.94 -2.67
N THR A 265 18.61 10.33 -2.74
CA THR A 265 19.86 11.04 -2.41
C THR A 265 20.23 12.08 -3.46
N GLY A 266 19.96 11.82 -4.73
CA GLY A 266 20.06 12.83 -5.79
C GLY A 266 19.17 14.06 -5.54
N PHE A 267 17.95 13.83 -5.04
CA PHE A 267 17.07 14.92 -4.61
C PHE A 267 17.63 15.67 -3.39
N LEU A 268 18.07 14.94 -2.37
CA LEU A 268 18.53 15.51 -1.10
C LEU A 268 19.88 16.24 -1.21
N ILE A 269 20.81 15.73 -2.00
CA ILE A 269 22.18 16.25 -2.09
C ILE A 269 22.31 17.24 -3.23
N GLU A 270 21.80 16.88 -4.42
CA GLU A 270 22.03 17.60 -5.66
C GLU A 270 20.85 18.47 -6.09
N GLY A 271 19.71 18.39 -5.37
CA GLY A 271 18.47 19.09 -5.75
C GLY A 271 17.83 18.57 -7.03
N LYS A 272 18.19 17.36 -7.48
CA LYS A 272 17.60 16.73 -8.67
C LYS A 272 16.13 16.44 -8.42
N PRO A 273 15.21 16.82 -9.31
CA PRO A 273 13.82 16.51 -9.14
C PRO A 273 13.59 14.99 -9.17
N LEU A 274 12.66 14.50 -8.37
CA LEU A 274 12.18 13.13 -8.50
C LEU A 274 11.48 12.96 -9.85
N VAL A 275 11.64 11.79 -10.47
CA VAL A 275 10.99 11.48 -11.76
C VAL A 275 9.48 11.54 -11.62
N GLU A 276 8.82 12.41 -12.39
CA GLU A 276 7.37 12.62 -12.31
C GLU A 276 6.63 11.89 -13.43
N ARG A 277 5.47 11.34 -13.10
CA ARG A 277 4.54 10.78 -14.08
C ARG A 277 3.90 11.95 -14.86
N PRO A 278 3.90 11.90 -16.20
CA PRO A 278 3.48 13.05 -17.03
C PRO A 278 2.06 13.56 -16.77
N LYS A 279 1.10 12.65 -16.45
CA LYS A 279 -0.31 13.01 -16.27
C LYS A 279 -0.78 12.91 -14.82
N LEU A 280 -0.17 12.03 -14.03
CA LEU A 280 -0.64 11.73 -12.66
C LEU A 280 0.24 12.34 -11.56
N GLY A 281 1.43 12.85 -11.91
CA GLY A 281 2.41 13.33 -10.93
C GLY A 281 2.91 12.20 -10.02
N ASN A 282 3.61 12.54 -8.95
CA ASN A 282 4.22 11.55 -8.05
C ASN A 282 3.39 11.21 -6.83
N GLU A 283 2.17 11.69 -6.76
CA GLU A 283 1.30 11.43 -5.60
C GLU A 283 0.35 10.26 -5.87
N ILE A 284 0.18 9.42 -4.86
CA ILE A 284 -0.82 8.35 -4.80
C ILE A 284 -1.71 8.56 -3.58
N HIS A 285 -2.95 8.11 -3.65
CA HIS A 285 -3.87 8.23 -2.54
C HIS A 285 -3.40 7.37 -1.34
N VAL A 286 -3.61 7.86 -0.12
CA VAL A 286 -3.19 7.17 1.11
C VAL A 286 -3.80 5.77 1.24
N HIS A 287 -4.93 5.49 0.61
CA HIS A 287 -5.49 4.15 0.51
C HIS A 287 -4.55 3.19 -0.24
N THR A 288 -3.97 3.64 -1.36
CA THR A 288 -2.98 2.86 -2.13
C THR A 288 -1.68 2.64 -1.36
N VAL A 289 -1.31 3.57 -0.46
CA VAL A 289 -0.13 3.42 0.40
C VAL A 289 -0.20 2.14 1.24
N MET A 290 -1.39 1.73 1.67
CA MET A 290 -1.58 0.46 2.40
C MET A 290 -1.10 -0.74 1.59
N HIS A 291 -1.47 -0.76 0.32
CA HIS A 291 -1.15 -1.87 -0.58
C HIS A 291 0.35 -1.95 -0.83
N LEU A 292 0.99 -0.80 -1.07
CA LEU A 292 2.43 -0.72 -1.29
C LEU A 292 3.24 -1.06 -0.03
N MET A 293 2.91 -0.46 1.10
CA MET A 293 3.64 -0.71 2.35
C MET A 293 3.30 -2.06 2.99
N GLY A 294 2.30 -2.78 2.46
CA GLY A 294 1.84 -4.07 2.99
C GLY A 294 1.05 -3.93 4.30
N PHE A 295 0.74 -5.07 4.89
CA PHE A 295 -0.17 -5.20 6.03
C PHE A 295 0.54 -5.83 7.24
N PRO A 296 1.41 -5.13 7.97
CA PRO A 296 2.27 -5.73 9.00
C PRO A 296 1.48 -6.42 10.10
N HIS A 297 0.29 -5.93 10.46
CA HIS A 297 -0.53 -6.53 11.49
C HIS A 297 -1.16 -7.85 11.07
N VAL A 298 -1.36 -8.04 9.77
CA VAL A 298 -1.86 -9.25 9.15
C VAL A 298 -0.72 -10.21 8.84
N ALA A 299 0.38 -9.67 8.33
CA ALA A 299 1.56 -10.42 7.91
C ALA A 299 2.41 -10.96 9.08
N GLY A 300 2.18 -10.46 10.31
CA GLY A 300 2.79 -10.93 11.54
C GLY A 300 4.14 -10.34 11.88
N GLU A 301 4.70 -10.77 13.02
CA GLU A 301 5.89 -10.17 13.64
C GLU A 301 7.14 -10.15 12.74
N ARG A 302 7.32 -11.17 11.91
CA ARG A 302 8.45 -11.22 10.99
C ARG A 302 8.42 -10.09 9.97
N PHE A 303 7.23 -9.76 9.47
CA PHE A 303 7.05 -8.66 8.53
C PHE A 303 7.17 -7.30 9.20
N LYS A 304 6.65 -7.13 10.42
CA LYS A 304 6.84 -5.94 11.25
C LYS A 304 8.33 -5.67 11.49
N MET A 305 9.08 -6.72 11.84
CA MET A 305 10.54 -6.64 12.01
C MET A 305 11.24 -6.26 10.70
N ALA A 306 10.88 -6.88 9.58
CA ALA A 306 11.44 -6.55 8.28
C ALA A 306 11.19 -5.10 7.87
N GLN A 307 10.02 -4.53 8.18
CA GLN A 307 9.74 -3.11 7.97
C GLN A 307 10.63 -2.21 8.83
N ARG A 308 10.82 -2.55 10.12
CA ARG A 308 11.74 -1.79 10.99
C ARG A 308 13.18 -1.85 10.50
N MET A 309 13.66 -3.03 10.14
CA MET A 309 15.03 -3.24 9.66
C MET A 309 15.24 -2.61 8.28
N GLY A 310 14.26 -2.70 7.38
CA GLY A 310 14.29 -2.03 6.08
C GLY A 310 14.35 -0.52 6.24
N GLY A 311 13.52 0.04 7.10
CA GLY A 311 13.57 1.45 7.46
C GLY A 311 14.93 1.85 8.02
N ALA A 312 15.48 1.10 8.99
CA ALA A 312 16.78 1.39 9.60
C ALA A 312 17.91 1.36 8.56
N LYS A 313 17.90 0.39 7.65
CA LYS A 313 18.87 0.36 6.54
C LYS A 313 18.75 1.59 5.65
N ALA A 314 17.54 1.95 5.23
CA ALA A 314 17.31 3.08 4.34
C ALA A 314 17.71 4.42 5.01
N GLY A 315 17.29 4.65 6.24
CA GLY A 315 17.63 5.86 6.99
C GLY A 315 19.12 5.99 7.23
N LYS A 316 19.79 4.88 7.60
CA LYS A 316 21.23 4.85 7.80
C LYS A 316 21.98 5.17 6.51
N GLU A 317 21.66 4.51 5.41
CA GLU A 317 22.35 4.71 4.12
C GLU A 317 22.16 6.14 3.58
N ILE A 318 20.95 6.71 3.69
CA ILE A 318 20.70 8.10 3.33
C ILE A 318 21.51 9.04 4.24
N GLY A 319 21.51 8.82 5.55
CA GLY A 319 22.28 9.62 6.50
C GLY A 319 23.78 9.60 6.21
N GLU A 320 24.36 8.42 5.98
CA GLU A 320 25.77 8.23 5.63
C GLU A 320 26.13 8.96 4.33
N GLN A 321 25.28 8.92 3.30
CA GLN A 321 25.51 9.62 2.04
C GLN A 321 25.45 11.14 2.20
N LEU A 322 24.52 11.66 3.03
CA LEU A 322 24.45 13.09 3.33
C LEU A 322 25.70 13.58 4.08
N MET A 323 26.14 12.83 5.07
CA MET A 323 27.37 13.15 5.83
C MET A 323 28.61 13.07 4.93
N SER A 324 28.69 12.05 4.06
CA SER A 324 29.79 11.90 3.10
C SER A 324 29.80 13.00 2.04
N ALA A 325 28.65 13.62 1.75
CA ALA A 325 28.56 14.79 0.89
C ALA A 325 28.98 16.10 1.58
N GLY A 326 29.43 16.05 2.84
CA GLY A 326 29.94 17.18 3.59
C GLY A 326 28.86 18.05 4.26
N LEU A 327 27.64 17.59 4.37
CA LEU A 327 26.61 18.33 5.10
C LEU A 327 26.86 18.26 6.61
N SER A 328 26.51 19.33 7.34
CA SER A 328 26.45 19.27 8.79
C SER A 328 25.31 18.37 9.27
N GLU A 329 25.41 17.86 10.50
CA GLU A 329 24.37 17.03 11.12
C GLU A 329 22.97 17.67 11.04
N ASP A 330 22.89 18.96 11.37
CA ASP A 330 21.61 19.68 11.40
C ASP A 330 21.06 19.93 9.99
N GLU A 331 21.91 20.21 9.01
CA GLU A 331 21.50 20.36 7.61
C GLU A 331 21.06 19.02 7.03
N ALA A 332 21.75 17.93 7.32
CA ALA A 332 21.36 16.59 6.88
C ALA A 332 19.97 16.20 7.42
N LEU A 333 19.74 16.39 8.73
CA LEU A 333 18.43 16.13 9.33
C LEU A 333 17.34 17.04 8.76
N LYS A 334 17.64 18.33 8.61
CA LYS A 334 16.70 19.30 8.03
C LYS A 334 16.27 18.86 6.64
N ARG A 335 17.20 18.51 5.74
CA ARG A 335 16.88 18.06 4.37
C ARG A 335 16.01 16.81 4.36
N VAL A 336 16.27 15.84 5.25
CA VAL A 336 15.44 14.63 5.34
C VAL A 336 14.04 14.97 5.85
N PHE A 337 13.89 15.82 6.86
CA PHE A 337 12.57 16.22 7.34
C PHE A 337 11.80 17.04 6.31
N ASP A 338 12.49 17.92 5.57
CA ASP A 338 11.90 18.67 4.45
C ASP A 338 11.46 17.70 3.34
N PHE A 339 12.24 16.66 3.04
CA PHE A 339 11.85 15.59 2.11
C PHE A 339 10.63 14.79 2.60
N MET A 340 10.57 14.43 3.89
CA MET A 340 9.40 13.75 4.44
C MET A 340 8.13 14.62 4.35
N ASN A 341 8.27 15.93 4.58
CA ASN A 341 7.19 16.90 4.39
C ASN A 341 6.81 17.03 2.91
N TYR A 342 7.80 17.12 2.01
CA TYR A 342 7.57 17.12 0.56
C TYR A 342 6.83 15.86 0.10
N CYS A 343 7.22 14.70 0.61
CA CYS A 343 6.54 13.44 0.35
C CYS A 343 5.16 13.33 1.00
N LYS A 344 4.78 14.30 1.83
CA LYS A 344 3.51 14.28 2.58
C LYS A 344 3.36 13.02 3.43
N VAL A 345 4.46 12.54 4.00
CA VAL A 345 4.43 11.43 4.98
C VAL A 345 3.50 11.79 6.14
N GLY A 346 3.56 13.01 6.57
CA GLY A 346 2.77 13.71 7.56
C GLY A 346 3.35 15.10 7.72
N LYS A 347 2.85 15.90 8.66
CA LYS A 347 3.49 17.15 9.04
C LYS A 347 4.57 16.85 10.07
N VAL A 348 5.81 16.82 9.61
CA VAL A 348 6.99 16.51 10.42
C VAL A 348 7.49 17.78 11.10
N THR A 349 7.70 17.72 12.40
CA THR A 349 8.35 18.75 13.19
C THR A 349 9.39 18.13 14.11
N ASN A 350 10.54 18.78 14.22
CA ASN A 350 11.60 18.39 15.14
C ASN A 350 11.81 19.54 16.12
N LYS A 351 11.61 19.29 17.41
CA LYS A 351 11.77 20.28 18.45
C LYS A 351 12.41 19.64 19.68
N ASP A 352 13.44 20.28 20.18
CA ASP A 352 14.22 19.83 21.35
C ASP A 352 14.77 18.42 21.16
N LYS A 353 14.25 17.43 21.90
CA LYS A 353 14.62 16.02 21.82
C LYS A 353 13.51 15.16 21.22
N THR A 354 12.54 15.76 20.54
CA THR A 354 11.39 15.03 20.03
C THR A 354 11.14 15.29 18.55
N ILE A 355 10.78 14.23 17.83
CA ILE A 355 10.29 14.29 16.46
C ILE A 355 8.79 13.97 16.53
N LYS A 356 7.97 14.85 15.98
CA LYS A 356 6.52 14.69 15.93
C LYS A 356 6.07 14.65 14.49
N ILE A 357 5.18 13.69 14.17
CA ILE A 357 4.52 13.59 12.86
C ILE A 357 3.00 13.55 13.09
N THR A 358 2.32 14.62 12.68
CA THR A 358 0.85 14.63 12.63
C THR A 358 0.37 14.05 11.31
N GLU A 359 -0.78 13.36 11.31
CA GLU A 359 -1.38 12.74 10.13
C GLU A 359 -0.42 11.79 9.37
N ASN A 360 0.40 11.02 10.10
CA ASN A 360 1.35 10.09 9.52
C ASN A 360 0.64 9.04 8.62
N CYS A 361 1.04 8.96 7.36
CA CYS A 361 0.43 8.06 6.38
C CYS A 361 0.56 6.58 6.76
N GLU A 362 1.63 6.19 7.44
CA GLU A 362 1.84 4.83 7.91
C GLU A 362 0.84 4.44 9.01
N SER A 363 0.53 5.35 9.93
CA SER A 363 -0.46 5.13 10.99
C SER A 363 -1.87 5.09 10.44
N LEU A 364 -2.19 5.96 9.48
CA LEU A 364 -3.51 5.97 8.84
C LEU A 364 -3.81 4.67 8.15
N ARG A 365 -2.82 4.04 7.54
CA ARG A 365 -2.93 2.71 6.97
C ARG A 365 -3.54 1.71 7.96
N THR A 366 -3.08 1.71 9.19
CA THR A 366 -3.56 0.78 10.21
C THR A 366 -4.94 1.15 10.74
N LEU A 367 -5.24 2.46 10.85
CA LEU A 367 -6.60 2.91 11.18
C LEU A 367 -7.61 2.47 10.14
N ILE A 368 -7.19 2.46 8.88
CA ILE A 368 -8.01 2.00 7.76
C ILE A 368 -8.31 0.49 7.89
N VAL A 369 -7.37 -0.34 8.32
CA VAL A 369 -7.55 -1.78 8.52
C VAL A 369 -8.33 -2.12 9.80
N ALA A 370 -8.78 -1.12 10.55
CA ALA A 370 -9.75 -1.25 11.65
C ALA A 370 -9.37 -2.22 12.80
N THR A 371 -8.10 -2.46 13.02
CA THR A 371 -7.63 -3.19 14.18
C THR A 371 -7.19 -2.21 15.26
N ARG A 372 -7.74 -2.34 16.45
CA ARG A 372 -7.28 -1.57 17.61
C ARG A 372 -6.00 -2.20 18.12
N ILE A 373 -4.88 -1.59 17.74
CA ILE A 373 -3.58 -1.98 18.24
C ILE A 373 -3.27 -1.05 19.41
N LYS A 374 -2.89 -1.63 20.53
CA LYS A 374 -2.50 -0.86 21.73
C LYS A 374 -1.02 -0.50 21.75
N GLU A 375 -0.30 -0.83 20.67
CA GLU A 375 1.14 -0.62 20.57
C GLU A 375 1.48 0.33 19.40
N PRO A 376 2.61 1.03 19.46
CA PRO A 376 3.12 1.81 18.34
C PRO A 376 3.29 0.96 17.08
N SER A 377 2.87 1.47 15.92
CA SER A 377 2.78 0.71 14.68
C SER A 377 3.47 1.37 13.48
N CYS A 378 4.22 2.44 13.71
CA CYS A 378 5.01 3.10 12.67
C CYS A 378 6.34 2.36 12.43
N TYR A 379 6.25 1.09 12.00
CA TYR A 379 7.43 0.21 11.95
C TYR A 379 8.51 0.72 11.01
N PHE A 380 8.14 1.09 9.78
CA PHE A 380 9.09 1.62 8.82
C PHE A 380 9.63 2.99 9.25
N THR A 381 8.75 3.93 9.62
CA THR A 381 9.16 5.28 10.04
C THR A 381 10.07 5.23 11.27
N THR A 382 9.75 4.40 12.27
CA THR A 382 10.60 4.20 13.46
C THR A 382 11.97 3.66 13.07
N GLY A 383 12.01 2.64 12.21
CA GLY A 383 13.26 2.12 11.68
C GLY A 383 14.06 3.20 10.95
N PHE A 384 13.43 3.92 10.02
CA PHE A 384 14.05 4.96 9.22
C PHE A 384 14.69 6.07 10.09
N LEU A 385 13.92 6.59 11.04
CA LEU A 385 14.44 7.59 11.98
C LEU A 385 15.59 7.05 12.82
N ASN A 386 15.52 5.81 13.30
CA ASN A 386 16.62 5.18 14.04
C ASN A 386 17.89 5.09 13.20
N GLY A 387 17.78 4.59 11.96
CA GLY A 387 18.94 4.50 11.05
C GLY A 387 19.54 5.86 10.74
N LEU A 388 18.69 6.85 10.45
CA LEU A 388 19.11 8.22 10.16
C LEU A 388 19.85 8.85 11.34
N PHE A 389 19.27 8.82 12.55
CA PHE A 389 19.89 9.43 13.73
C PHE A 389 21.14 8.70 14.17
N LEU A 390 21.22 7.38 13.98
CA LEU A 390 22.44 6.63 14.23
C LEU A 390 23.57 7.06 13.30
N ALA A 391 23.27 7.25 12.00
CA ALA A 391 24.27 7.67 11.02
C ALA A 391 24.72 9.12 11.19
N VAL A 392 23.79 10.02 11.53
CA VAL A 392 24.06 11.47 11.56
C VAL A 392 24.54 11.95 12.93
N LYS A 393 23.94 11.47 14.03
CA LYS A 393 24.19 11.96 15.40
C LYS A 393 24.67 10.90 16.39
N ASN A 394 24.84 9.66 15.95
CA ASN A 394 25.10 8.50 16.81
C ASN A 394 24.09 8.38 17.97
N LYS A 395 22.81 8.63 17.67
CA LYS A 395 21.70 8.57 18.63
C LYS A 395 20.65 7.57 18.19
N ARG A 396 19.82 7.15 19.14
CA ARG A 396 18.64 6.30 18.88
C ARG A 396 17.37 7.11 19.04
N VAL A 397 16.29 6.65 18.43
CA VAL A 397 14.95 7.20 18.61
C VAL A 397 13.97 6.10 19.01
N ILE A 398 13.04 6.43 19.89
CA ILE A 398 12.04 5.50 20.40
C ILE A 398 10.67 6.13 20.18
N GLU A 399 9.75 5.39 19.53
CA GLU A 399 8.37 5.81 19.36
C GLU A 399 7.66 5.80 20.72
N THR A 400 7.18 6.96 21.15
CA THR A 400 6.53 7.19 22.44
C THR A 400 5.03 7.40 22.31
N LYS A 401 4.57 7.88 21.15
CA LYS A 401 3.15 8.05 20.84
C LYS A 401 2.84 7.59 19.43
N CYS A 402 1.66 7.01 19.24
CA CYS A 402 1.20 6.55 17.94
C CYS A 402 -0.31 6.80 17.75
N ILE A 403 -0.67 7.35 16.60
CA ILE A 403 -2.08 7.59 16.24
C ILE A 403 -2.91 6.29 16.33
N VAL A 404 -2.32 5.15 15.97
CA VAL A 404 -2.99 3.84 16.05
C VAL A 404 -3.24 3.41 17.49
N ALA A 405 -2.37 3.77 18.41
CA ALA A 405 -2.56 3.52 19.83
C ALA A 405 -3.60 4.46 20.49
N GLY A 406 -4.06 5.48 19.76
CA GLY A 406 -5.07 6.43 20.19
C GLY A 406 -4.54 7.83 20.49
N ASP A 407 -3.26 8.08 20.23
CA ASP A 407 -2.67 9.40 20.40
C ASP A 407 -3.06 10.35 19.24
N PRO A 408 -3.01 11.66 19.44
CA PRO A 408 -3.36 12.63 18.38
C PRO A 408 -2.29 12.77 17.28
N TYR A 409 -1.09 12.23 17.51
CA TYR A 409 0.06 12.25 16.59
C TYR A 409 1.02 11.11 16.92
N CYS A 410 1.96 10.84 16.02
CA CYS A 410 3.09 9.97 16.31
C CYS A 410 4.28 10.81 16.81
N GLU A 411 5.00 10.31 17.82
CA GLU A 411 6.13 11.01 18.45
C GLU A 411 7.28 10.05 18.74
N TRP A 412 8.48 10.51 18.50
CA TRP A 412 9.73 9.80 18.82
C TRP A 412 10.61 10.65 19.70
N GLU A 413 11.12 10.07 20.77
CA GLU A 413 12.12 10.66 21.66
C GLU A 413 13.52 10.30 21.17
N ILE A 414 14.41 11.31 21.11
CA ILE A 414 15.84 11.16 20.74
C ILE A 414 16.65 10.89 22.01
N ARG A 415 17.36 9.75 22.04
CA ARG A 415 18.18 9.31 23.17
C ARG A 415 19.66 9.16 22.82
#